data_7fa914aec9ad0b9479f3ea3450c9b13f
#
_entry.id   7fa914aec9ad0b9479f3ea3450c9b13f
#
_cell.length_a   1.000
_cell.length_b   1.000
_cell.length_c   1.000
_cell.angle_alpha   90.00
_cell.angle_beta   90.00
_cell.angle_gamma   90.00
#
_symmetry.space_group_name_H-M   'P 1'
#
loop_
_entity.id
_entity.type
_entity.pdbx_description
1 polymer ?
#
loop_
_entity_poly.entity_id
_entity_poly.type
_entity_poly.pdbx_seq_one_letter_code
_entity_poly.pdbx_strand_id
1 'polypeptide(L)'
;GLSQNIDLGTIALQSSSYAINEVTVKASAVRSYSDRRIAFPTEQQKLSSTNGINLLGSMMLPRLQVNPITNEVKADEGNIQFCINGIKVEAIDVQALSPKDIIRVEYHDNPGVRYGNVAAVLDYIVKRETTGGSVNLNLSNSPVTSFGNDQVAIRLNHKKSEFGLQYSTRYRDFNASKESVESYIFDNGNQIQRVLTGIPTYVGETTHNTSLNYSLVDPDKYYFNATLRYSLTKESKKAHNTLFEKSTPERLTDVRSGGENTSHLPSLDLYYMRTLKNKQTITANVVGTYINTDMDRFYTETEDGQTLSDVLSYVAGKKYSLIGEGIYEKMFEAGRLSSGIKHSQAWTDNTYTG
;
A
#
# COMPACT_ATOMS: atom_id res chain seq x y z
N GLY A 1 -75.20 -5.43 20.21
CA GLY A 1 -74.21 -4.46 19.80
C GLY A 1 -74.80 -3.55 18.74
N LEU A 2 -75.00 -2.28 19.07
CA LEU A 2 -75.51 -1.27 18.14
C LEU A 2 -74.39 -0.82 17.20
N SER A 3 -74.55 -1.11 15.90
CA SER A 3 -73.71 -0.48 14.88
C SER A 3 -74.25 0.92 14.59
N GLN A 4 -73.56 1.93 15.10
CA GLN A 4 -73.82 3.32 14.70
C GLN A 4 -73.10 3.55 13.35
N ASN A 5 -73.85 3.83 12.30
CA ASN A 5 -73.29 4.41 11.08
C ASN A 5 -72.87 5.84 11.36
N ILE A 6 -71.61 6.10 11.30
CA ILE A 6 -71.05 7.43 11.39
C ILE A 6 -70.89 7.93 9.94
N ASP A 7 -71.69 8.93 9.59
CA ASP A 7 -71.53 9.66 8.33
C ASP A 7 -70.36 10.64 8.50
N LEU A 8 -69.29 10.40 7.77
CA LEU A 8 -68.03 11.17 7.85
C LEU A 8 -68.07 12.45 7.01
N GLY A 9 -69.21 12.77 6.39
CA GLY A 9 -69.29 13.97 5.58
C GLY A 9 -68.37 13.93 4.34
N THR A 10 -68.37 15.00 3.60
CA THR A 10 -67.52 15.15 2.41
C THR A 10 -66.09 15.58 2.85
N ILE A 11 -65.12 14.72 2.74
CA ILE A 11 -63.70 15.05 2.95
C ILE A 11 -63.17 15.71 1.69
N ALA A 12 -63.01 17.02 1.70
CA ALA A 12 -62.34 17.72 0.61
C ALA A 12 -60.81 17.57 0.74
N LEU A 13 -60.20 16.80 -0.14
CA LEU A 13 -58.73 16.72 -0.27
C LEU A 13 -58.27 17.95 -1.05
N GLN A 14 -57.52 18.82 -0.39
CA GLN A 14 -56.73 19.86 -1.07
C GLN A 14 -55.52 19.18 -1.73
N SER A 15 -55.40 19.23 -3.05
CA SER A 15 -54.18 18.85 -3.75
C SER A 15 -53.09 19.86 -3.45
N SER A 16 -52.15 19.54 -2.54
CA SER A 16 -50.92 20.29 -2.42
C SER A 16 -49.94 19.77 -3.44
N SER A 17 -49.72 20.52 -4.51
CA SER A 17 -48.60 20.25 -5.42
C SER A 17 -47.34 20.68 -4.69
N TYR A 18 -46.58 19.71 -4.18
CA TYR A 18 -45.18 19.95 -3.88
C TYR A 18 -44.43 20.09 -5.20
N ALA A 19 -44.00 21.28 -5.53
CA ALA A 19 -43.02 21.49 -6.55
C ALA A 19 -41.71 20.78 -6.07
N ILE A 20 -41.47 19.58 -6.58
CA ILE A 20 -40.14 18.97 -6.49
C ILE A 20 -39.28 19.91 -7.31
N ASN A 21 -38.47 20.71 -6.65
CA ASN A 21 -37.40 21.45 -7.33
C ASN A 21 -36.67 20.45 -8.21
N GLU A 22 -36.66 20.73 -9.51
CA GLU A 22 -35.99 19.95 -10.51
C GLU A 22 -34.58 19.62 -9.98
N VAL A 23 -34.36 18.37 -9.57
CA VAL A 23 -33.03 17.87 -9.31
C VAL A 23 -32.40 17.80 -10.68
N THR A 24 -31.76 18.89 -11.09
CA THR A 24 -30.89 18.86 -12.27
C THR A 24 -29.78 17.89 -11.92
N VAL A 25 -29.95 16.63 -12.26
CA VAL A 25 -28.87 15.65 -12.32
C VAL A 25 -27.95 16.17 -13.42
N LYS A 26 -27.02 17.03 -13.07
CA LYS A 26 -25.90 17.35 -13.95
C LYS A 26 -25.28 15.99 -14.27
N ALA A 27 -25.44 15.58 -15.52
CA ALA A 27 -24.98 14.30 -16.05
C ALA A 27 -23.60 13.97 -15.47
N SER A 28 -23.42 12.72 -15.08
CA SER A 28 -22.26 12.18 -14.39
C SER A 28 -20.99 12.77 -14.96
N ALA A 29 -20.27 13.43 -14.10
CA ALA A 29 -19.04 14.12 -14.39
C ALA A 29 -17.88 13.17 -14.78
N VAL A 30 -18.16 11.97 -15.29
CA VAL A 30 -17.17 11.04 -15.82
C VAL A 30 -17.15 11.14 -17.35
N ARG A 31 -16.02 11.58 -17.88
CA ARG A 31 -15.73 11.57 -19.32
C ARG A 31 -14.75 10.46 -19.63
N SER A 32 -15.12 9.56 -20.52
CA SER A 32 -14.25 8.47 -20.98
C SER A 32 -13.50 8.87 -22.23
N TYR A 33 -12.18 8.66 -22.20
CA TYR A 33 -11.28 8.79 -23.33
C TYR A 33 -10.69 7.41 -23.65
N SER A 34 -9.94 7.29 -24.73
CA SER A 34 -9.31 6.03 -25.14
C SER A 34 -8.24 5.52 -24.17
N ASP A 35 -7.61 6.43 -23.41
CA ASP A 35 -6.48 6.16 -22.50
C ASP A 35 -6.81 6.37 -21.02
N ARG A 36 -7.93 7.04 -20.71
CA ARG A 36 -8.31 7.37 -19.33
C ARG A 36 -9.77 7.77 -19.20
N ARG A 37 -10.23 7.77 -17.98
CA ARG A 37 -11.50 8.36 -17.56
C ARG A 37 -11.23 9.57 -16.68
N ILE A 38 -11.92 10.66 -16.93
CA ILE A 38 -11.82 11.86 -16.11
C ILE A 38 -13.10 12.00 -15.31
N ALA A 39 -12.99 11.97 -14.00
CA ALA A 39 -14.10 12.09 -13.07
C ALA A 39 -14.01 13.42 -12.31
N PHE A 40 -15.10 14.18 -12.33
CA PHE A 40 -15.22 15.45 -11.64
C PHE A 40 -16.09 15.25 -10.38
N PRO A 41 -15.56 15.47 -9.18
CA PRO A 41 -16.35 15.38 -7.96
C PRO A 41 -17.41 16.48 -7.91
N THR A 42 -18.61 16.12 -7.48
CA THR A 42 -19.68 17.10 -7.20
C THR A 42 -19.38 17.84 -5.89
N GLU A 43 -19.97 19.02 -5.71
CA GLU A 43 -19.82 19.77 -4.46
C GLU A 43 -20.34 18.97 -3.24
N GLN A 44 -21.40 18.18 -3.43
CA GLN A 44 -21.92 17.32 -2.36
C GLN A 44 -20.91 16.21 -1.98
N GLN A 45 -20.26 15.56 -2.98
CA GLN A 45 -19.21 14.58 -2.73
C GLN A 45 -18.02 15.20 -2.00
N LYS A 46 -17.60 16.42 -2.38
CA LYS A 46 -16.55 17.14 -1.69
C LYS A 46 -16.90 17.48 -0.23
N LEU A 47 -18.13 17.90 0.03
CA LEU A 47 -18.60 18.26 1.37
C LEU A 47 -18.77 17.04 2.28
N SER A 48 -19.16 15.88 1.73
CA SER A 48 -19.36 14.64 2.50
C SER A 48 -18.07 13.84 2.71
N SER A 49 -16.98 14.22 2.07
CA SER A 49 -15.70 13.50 2.15
C SER A 49 -14.73 14.22 3.08
N THR A 50 -13.94 13.45 3.83
CA THR A 50 -12.95 13.97 4.78
C THR A 50 -11.55 14.10 4.18
N ASN A 51 -11.25 13.31 3.14
CA ASN A 51 -9.93 13.25 2.48
C ASN A 51 -10.06 12.79 1.03
N GLY A 52 -8.94 12.77 0.30
CA GLY A 52 -8.92 12.37 -1.11
C GLY A 52 -9.34 10.92 -1.36
N ILE A 53 -9.05 9.99 -0.45
CA ILE A 53 -9.48 8.59 -0.59
C ILE A 53 -10.98 8.44 -0.38
N ASN A 54 -11.54 9.10 0.64
CA ASN A 54 -12.99 9.10 0.87
C ASN A 54 -13.74 9.72 -0.31
N LEU A 55 -13.20 10.79 -0.88
CA LEU A 55 -13.76 11.40 -2.09
C LEU A 55 -13.78 10.40 -3.26
N LEU A 56 -12.68 9.68 -3.48
CA LEU A 56 -12.61 8.65 -4.52
C LEU A 56 -13.69 7.59 -4.33
N GLY A 57 -13.91 7.12 -3.09
CA GLY A 57 -14.96 6.17 -2.76
C GLY A 57 -16.36 6.69 -3.11
N SER A 58 -16.63 7.97 -2.85
CA SER A 58 -17.90 8.60 -3.18
C SER A 58 -18.14 8.78 -4.68
N MET A 59 -17.08 8.75 -5.50
CA MET A 59 -17.16 8.88 -6.97
C MET A 59 -17.52 7.57 -7.67
N MET A 60 -17.44 6.42 -6.98
CA MET A 60 -17.82 5.08 -7.47
C MET A 60 -17.21 4.74 -8.85
N LEU A 61 -15.90 4.92 -9.00
CA LEU A 61 -15.23 4.59 -10.25
C LEU A 61 -15.21 3.08 -10.47
N PRO A 62 -15.46 2.60 -11.71
CA PRO A 62 -15.52 1.17 -12.00
C PRO A 62 -14.15 0.50 -11.80
N ARG A 63 -14.16 -0.79 -11.40
CA ARG A 63 -12.98 -1.61 -11.12
C ARG A 63 -12.08 -1.11 -9.98
N LEU A 64 -12.59 -0.20 -9.14
CA LEU A 64 -11.92 0.26 -7.94
C LEU A 64 -12.75 -0.08 -6.71
N GLN A 65 -12.10 -0.68 -5.72
CA GLN A 65 -12.66 -0.94 -4.41
C GLN A 65 -11.99 0.00 -3.42
N VAL A 66 -12.78 0.84 -2.79
CA VAL A 66 -12.29 1.82 -1.80
C VAL A 66 -12.89 1.49 -0.45
N ASN A 67 -12.03 1.25 0.53
CA ASN A 67 -12.44 1.12 1.94
C ASN A 67 -12.23 2.46 2.64
N PRO A 68 -13.31 3.21 2.96
CA PRO A 68 -13.18 4.52 3.57
C PRO A 68 -12.72 4.48 5.04
N ILE A 69 -12.79 3.32 5.69
CA ILE A 69 -12.38 3.16 7.10
C ILE A 69 -10.86 2.93 7.18
N THR A 70 -10.34 2.03 6.34
CA THR A 70 -8.90 1.72 6.32
C THR A 70 -8.12 2.61 5.37
N ASN A 71 -8.80 3.43 4.56
CA ASN A 71 -8.23 4.23 3.46
C ASN A 71 -7.48 3.38 2.42
N GLU A 72 -7.87 2.11 2.27
CA GLU A 72 -7.32 1.23 1.24
C GLU A 72 -8.06 1.41 -0.09
N VAL A 73 -7.28 1.40 -1.17
CA VAL A 73 -7.79 1.37 -2.54
C VAL A 73 -7.19 0.18 -3.26
N LYS A 74 -8.05 -0.65 -3.86
CA LYS A 74 -7.66 -1.84 -4.63
C LYS A 74 -8.25 -1.76 -6.02
N ALA A 75 -7.48 -2.16 -7.03
CA ALA A 75 -8.00 -2.46 -8.35
C ALA A 75 -8.38 -3.95 -8.41
N ASP A 76 -9.21 -4.33 -9.37
CA ASP A 76 -9.60 -5.74 -9.57
C ASP A 76 -8.38 -6.62 -9.85
N GLU A 77 -7.36 -6.08 -10.53
CA GLU A 77 -6.13 -6.79 -10.88
C GLU A 77 -4.89 -5.91 -10.62
N GLY A 78 -4.07 -6.28 -9.64
CA GLY A 78 -2.74 -5.72 -9.39
C GLY A 78 -2.70 -4.40 -8.60
N ASN A 79 -1.54 -3.75 -8.62
CA ASN A 79 -1.24 -2.58 -7.82
C ASN A 79 -1.76 -1.28 -8.45
N ILE A 80 -2.12 -0.33 -7.60
CA ILE A 80 -2.50 1.03 -7.99
C ILE A 80 -1.33 1.98 -7.74
N GLN A 81 -1.07 2.86 -8.68
CA GLN A 81 -0.20 4.01 -8.50
C GLN A 81 -1.01 5.28 -8.30
N PHE A 82 -0.74 5.99 -7.23
CA PHE A 82 -1.30 7.31 -7.01
C PHE A 82 -0.39 8.38 -7.61
N CYS A 83 -1.02 9.43 -8.14
CA CYS A 83 -0.37 10.65 -8.59
C CYS A 83 -1.14 11.87 -8.10
N ILE A 84 -0.44 12.98 -7.93
CA ILE A 84 -1.02 14.32 -7.72
C ILE A 84 -0.43 15.25 -8.76
N ASN A 85 -1.27 15.79 -9.64
CA ASN A 85 -0.84 16.63 -10.77
C ASN A 85 0.27 15.98 -11.62
N GLY A 86 0.14 14.67 -11.88
CA GLY A 86 1.10 13.87 -12.64
C GLY A 86 2.33 13.39 -11.86
N ILE A 87 2.48 13.76 -10.60
CA ILE A 87 3.59 13.38 -9.73
C ILE A 87 3.23 12.11 -8.98
N LYS A 88 4.06 11.07 -9.07
CA LYS A 88 3.89 9.83 -8.29
C LYS A 88 3.99 10.11 -6.80
N VAL A 89 3.02 9.62 -6.04
CA VAL A 89 2.90 9.81 -4.60
C VAL A 89 2.45 8.51 -3.93
N GLU A 90 2.53 8.47 -2.60
CA GLU A 90 1.99 7.38 -1.81
C GLU A 90 0.53 7.65 -1.40
N ALA A 91 -0.18 6.61 -0.94
CA ALA A 91 -1.59 6.72 -0.52
C ALA A 91 -1.81 7.76 0.58
N ILE A 92 -0.84 7.93 1.49
CA ILE A 92 -0.91 8.91 2.57
C ILE A 92 -0.93 10.36 2.08
N ASP A 93 -0.28 10.65 0.94
CA ASP A 93 -0.34 11.99 0.34
C ASP A 93 -1.74 12.31 -0.17
N VAL A 94 -2.41 11.29 -0.75
CA VAL A 94 -3.79 11.43 -1.20
C VAL A 94 -4.75 11.56 -0.03
N GLN A 95 -4.49 10.89 1.09
CA GLN A 95 -5.25 11.09 2.34
C GLN A 95 -5.07 12.52 2.86
N ALA A 96 -3.92 13.15 2.66
CA ALA A 96 -3.70 14.54 3.07
C ALA A 96 -4.44 15.57 2.19
N LEU A 97 -5.00 15.18 1.05
CA LEU A 97 -5.71 16.10 0.17
C LEU A 97 -7.04 16.55 0.77
N SER A 98 -7.24 17.86 0.81
CA SER A 98 -8.56 18.43 1.08
C SER A 98 -9.48 18.18 -0.14
N PRO A 99 -10.66 17.58 0.04
CA PRO A 99 -11.61 17.35 -1.06
C PRO A 99 -11.98 18.62 -1.84
N LYS A 100 -11.97 19.78 -1.17
CA LYS A 100 -12.28 21.09 -1.78
C LYS A 100 -11.27 21.50 -2.84
N ASP A 101 -10.01 21.08 -2.69
CA ASP A 101 -8.93 21.44 -3.61
C ASP A 101 -8.84 20.49 -4.80
N ILE A 102 -9.54 19.35 -4.77
CA ILE A 102 -9.56 18.40 -5.86
C ILE A 102 -10.48 18.91 -6.97
N ILE A 103 -9.90 19.15 -8.15
CA ILE A 103 -10.62 19.61 -9.35
C ILE A 103 -11.24 18.39 -10.05
N ARG A 104 -10.45 17.33 -10.24
CA ARG A 104 -10.84 16.08 -10.89
C ARG A 104 -9.90 14.95 -10.53
N VAL A 105 -10.32 13.72 -10.80
CA VAL A 105 -9.47 12.52 -10.74
C VAL A 105 -9.38 11.94 -12.15
N GLU A 106 -8.17 11.74 -12.64
CA GLU A 106 -7.89 11.05 -13.89
C GLU A 106 -7.55 9.59 -13.58
N TYR A 107 -8.39 8.68 -14.06
CA TYR A 107 -8.26 7.25 -13.84
C TYR A 107 -7.80 6.56 -15.12
N HIS A 108 -6.60 6.01 -15.11
CA HIS A 108 -6.03 5.23 -16.19
C HIS A 108 -6.16 3.73 -15.84
N ASP A 109 -7.07 3.04 -16.49
CA ASP A 109 -7.30 1.59 -16.34
C ASP A 109 -6.42 0.74 -17.26
N ASN A 110 -5.68 1.38 -18.15
CA ASN A 110 -4.61 0.81 -18.97
C ASN A 110 -3.47 1.82 -19.07
N PRO A 111 -2.65 1.97 -18.01
CA PRO A 111 -1.71 3.09 -17.91
C PRO A 111 -0.53 3.04 -18.90
N GLY A 112 -0.33 1.91 -19.58
CA GLY A 112 0.72 1.72 -20.55
C GLY A 112 2.13 1.66 -19.94
N VAL A 113 3.13 1.57 -20.80
CA VAL A 113 4.54 1.32 -20.43
C VAL A 113 5.13 2.40 -19.51
N ARG A 114 4.65 3.64 -19.62
CA ARG A 114 5.11 4.79 -18.83
C ARG A 114 5.02 4.58 -17.33
N TYR A 115 4.03 3.85 -16.88
CA TYR A 115 3.75 3.66 -15.45
C TYR A 115 4.26 2.31 -14.92
N GLY A 116 4.97 1.54 -15.76
CA GLY A 116 5.48 0.22 -15.41
C GLY A 116 4.38 -0.83 -15.28
N ASN A 117 4.58 -1.79 -14.40
CA ASN A 117 3.66 -2.91 -14.22
C ASN A 117 2.64 -2.61 -13.09
N VAL A 118 1.78 -1.61 -13.32
CA VAL A 118 0.65 -1.29 -12.42
C VAL A 118 -0.67 -1.50 -13.13
N ALA A 119 -1.67 -1.94 -12.40
CA ALA A 119 -3.00 -2.21 -12.93
C ALA A 119 -3.76 -0.93 -13.26
N ALA A 120 -3.54 0.11 -12.45
CA ALA A 120 -4.21 1.39 -12.62
C ALA A 120 -3.36 2.55 -12.11
N VAL A 121 -3.62 3.74 -12.66
CA VAL A 121 -3.09 5.00 -12.14
C VAL A 121 -4.24 5.93 -11.81
N LEU A 122 -4.20 6.51 -10.62
CA LEU A 122 -5.13 7.51 -10.13
C LEU A 122 -4.40 8.83 -9.97
N ASP A 123 -4.62 9.78 -10.88
CA ASP A 123 -4.00 11.11 -10.84
C ASP A 123 -5.03 12.14 -10.35
N TYR A 124 -4.78 12.66 -9.15
CA TYR A 124 -5.58 13.70 -8.54
C TYR A 124 -5.13 15.07 -9.05
N ILE A 125 -5.92 15.68 -9.89
CA ILE A 125 -5.67 17.04 -10.33
C ILE A 125 -6.25 17.99 -9.30
N VAL A 126 -5.35 18.66 -8.57
CA VAL A 126 -5.69 19.57 -7.49
C VAL A 126 -5.33 21.01 -7.83
N LYS A 127 -6.06 21.94 -7.20
CA LYS A 127 -5.70 23.34 -7.21
C LYS A 127 -4.33 23.51 -6.56
N ARG A 128 -3.39 24.09 -7.28
CA ARG A 128 -2.02 24.29 -6.80
C ARG A 128 -1.88 25.70 -6.26
N GLU A 129 -1.66 25.83 -4.98
CA GLU A 129 -1.21 27.09 -4.38
C GLU A 129 0.25 27.36 -4.81
N THR A 130 0.59 28.61 -5.03
CA THR A 130 1.95 29.00 -5.45
C THR A 130 2.97 28.71 -4.36
N THR A 131 2.57 28.84 -3.11
CA THR A 131 3.35 28.51 -1.92
C THR A 131 2.41 28.03 -0.84
N GLY A 132 2.73 26.90 -0.23
CA GLY A 132 1.92 26.32 0.81
C GLY A 132 2.49 25.01 1.32
N GLY A 133 1.77 24.34 2.20
CA GLY A 133 2.17 23.05 2.70
C GLY A 133 1.03 22.35 3.42
N SER A 134 1.23 21.07 3.68
CA SER A 134 0.32 20.24 4.47
C SER A 134 1.10 19.35 5.42
N VAL A 135 0.49 19.04 6.55
CA VAL A 135 0.94 18.01 7.49
C VAL A 135 -0.21 17.06 7.69
N ASN A 136 0.06 15.78 7.51
CA ASN A 136 -0.88 14.71 7.81
C ASN A 136 -0.29 13.81 8.89
N LEU A 137 -1.10 13.50 9.90
CA LEU A 137 -0.75 12.62 11.00
C LEU A 137 -1.84 11.55 11.11
N ASN A 138 -1.42 10.28 11.02
CA ASN A 138 -2.28 9.13 11.20
C ASN A 138 -1.66 8.23 12.27
N LEU A 139 -2.33 8.13 13.42
CA LEU A 139 -1.88 7.34 14.57
C LEU A 139 -2.91 6.25 14.85
N SER A 140 -2.47 5.01 14.84
CA SER A 140 -3.29 3.84 15.09
C SER A 140 -2.57 2.90 16.04
N ASN A 141 -2.89 3.01 17.32
CA ASN A 141 -2.21 2.27 18.37
C ASN A 141 -3.20 1.51 19.23
N SER A 142 -2.84 0.29 19.64
CA SER A 142 -3.62 -0.49 20.59
C SER A 142 -3.21 -0.17 22.03
N PRO A 143 -4.14 0.17 22.91
CA PRO A 143 -3.81 0.44 24.30
C PRO A 143 -3.58 -0.82 25.15
N VAL A 144 -3.96 -1.99 24.66
CA VAL A 144 -3.91 -3.25 25.41
C VAL A 144 -2.76 -4.16 24.98
N THR A 145 -2.45 -4.14 23.69
CA THR A 145 -1.37 -4.93 23.09
C THR A 145 -0.39 -3.98 22.45
N SER A 146 0.91 -4.26 22.59
CA SER A 146 1.95 -3.43 22.00
C SER A 146 1.95 -3.57 20.49
N PHE A 147 0.98 -3.00 19.80
CA PHE A 147 1.06 -2.82 18.37
C PHE A 147 0.47 -1.49 17.92
N GLY A 148 1.07 -0.93 16.90
CA GLY A 148 0.65 0.32 16.29
C GLY A 148 1.13 0.45 14.86
N ASN A 149 0.51 1.42 14.19
CA ASN A 149 0.86 1.84 12.85
C ASN A 149 0.71 3.36 12.79
N ASP A 150 1.83 4.06 12.89
CA ASP A 150 1.88 5.51 12.96
C ASP A 150 2.52 6.06 11.69
N GLN A 151 1.94 7.13 11.16
CA GLN A 151 2.40 7.77 9.94
C GLN A 151 2.35 9.28 10.08
N VAL A 152 3.37 9.94 9.56
CA VAL A 152 3.43 11.39 9.37
C VAL A 152 3.85 11.69 7.94
N ALA A 153 3.18 12.63 7.29
CA ALA A 153 3.56 13.16 6.00
C ALA A 153 3.57 14.69 6.05
N ILE A 154 4.64 15.29 5.56
CA ILE A 154 4.82 16.73 5.43
C ILE A 154 5.06 17.02 3.97
N ARG A 155 4.35 17.97 3.42
CA ARG A 155 4.51 18.45 2.04
C ARG A 155 4.63 19.96 2.05
N LEU A 156 5.61 20.47 1.35
CA LEU A 156 5.87 21.90 1.20
C LEU A 156 6.04 22.21 -0.29
N ASN A 157 5.31 23.17 -0.81
CA ASN A 157 5.45 23.62 -2.18
C ASN A 157 5.80 25.10 -2.23
N HIS A 158 6.71 25.45 -3.12
CA HIS A 158 7.07 26.82 -3.43
C HIS A 158 7.30 26.97 -4.93
N LYS A 159 6.44 27.74 -5.61
CA LYS A 159 6.47 27.94 -7.06
C LYS A 159 6.43 26.59 -7.81
N LYS A 160 7.53 26.21 -8.46
CA LYS A 160 7.67 24.97 -9.24
C LYS A 160 8.22 23.81 -8.43
N SER A 161 8.73 24.05 -7.24
CA SER A 161 9.35 23.05 -6.36
C SER A 161 8.37 22.52 -5.33
N GLU A 162 8.45 21.23 -5.06
CA GLU A 162 7.73 20.56 -4.00
C GLU A 162 8.68 19.63 -3.23
N PHE A 163 8.62 19.68 -1.91
CA PHE A 163 9.36 18.83 -0.99
C PHE A 163 8.37 17.99 -0.19
N GLY A 164 8.63 16.70 -0.09
CA GLY A 164 7.87 15.77 0.73
C GLY A 164 8.78 15.04 1.70
N LEU A 165 8.30 14.89 2.92
CA LEU A 165 8.85 13.99 3.93
C LEU A 165 7.74 13.09 4.41
N GLN A 166 7.96 11.78 4.37
CA GLN A 166 7.07 10.79 4.96
C GLN A 166 7.85 9.91 5.89
N TYR A 167 7.24 9.59 7.02
CA TYR A 167 7.75 8.60 7.94
C TYR A 167 6.59 7.74 8.41
N SER A 168 6.80 6.42 8.42
CA SER A 168 5.88 5.49 9.06
C SER A 168 6.62 4.49 9.91
N THR A 169 5.98 4.11 11.00
CA THR A 169 6.43 3.01 11.84
C THR A 169 5.29 2.04 12.09
N ARG A 170 5.58 0.76 11.97
CA ARG A 170 4.69 -0.32 12.38
C ARG A 170 5.44 -1.17 13.39
N TYR A 171 4.83 -1.39 14.53
CA TYR A 171 5.38 -2.27 15.54
C TYR A 171 4.33 -3.25 16.06
N ARG A 172 4.78 -4.46 16.35
CA ARG A 172 3.99 -5.53 16.95
C ARG A 172 4.86 -6.25 17.94
N ASP A 173 4.33 -6.41 19.15
CA ASP A 173 5.06 -6.96 20.27
C ASP A 173 4.07 -7.74 21.15
N PHE A 174 4.13 -9.06 21.08
CA PHE A 174 3.17 -9.92 21.75
C PHE A 174 3.76 -11.30 22.06
N ASN A 175 3.13 -12.03 22.95
CA ASN A 175 3.44 -13.43 23.17
C ASN A 175 2.52 -14.32 22.33
N ALA A 176 3.12 -15.32 21.68
CA ALA A 176 2.40 -16.30 20.87
C ALA A 176 2.79 -17.72 21.24
N SER A 177 1.86 -18.63 21.07
CA SER A 177 2.08 -20.08 21.12
C SER A 177 1.40 -20.73 19.91
N LYS A 178 1.89 -21.90 19.54
CA LYS A 178 1.35 -22.68 18.43
C LYS A 178 1.13 -24.11 18.88
N GLU A 179 -0.02 -24.66 18.56
CA GLU A 179 -0.28 -26.10 18.69
C GLU A 179 -0.37 -26.71 17.30
N SER A 180 0.24 -27.88 17.11
CA SER A 180 0.15 -28.63 15.87
C SER A 180 0.26 -30.11 16.10
N VAL A 181 -0.36 -30.87 15.20
CA VAL A 181 -0.22 -32.33 15.13
C VAL A 181 0.39 -32.67 13.80
N GLU A 182 1.53 -33.32 13.81
CA GLU A 182 2.23 -33.79 12.63
C GLU A 182 1.99 -35.32 12.51
N SER A 183 1.62 -35.75 11.30
CA SER A 183 1.39 -37.16 11.01
C SER A 183 2.35 -37.61 9.93
N TYR A 184 3.18 -38.61 10.25
CA TYR A 184 4.10 -39.23 9.33
C TYR A 184 3.56 -40.61 8.95
N ILE A 185 3.34 -40.83 7.67
CA ILE A 185 2.88 -42.12 7.12
C ILE A 185 4.04 -42.70 6.32
N PHE A 186 4.49 -43.88 6.70
CA PHE A 186 5.58 -44.61 6.04
C PHE A 186 5.03 -45.57 4.99
N ASP A 187 5.87 -45.95 4.03
CA ASP A 187 5.51 -46.87 2.93
C ASP A 187 5.03 -48.25 3.43
N ASN A 188 5.44 -48.68 4.61
CA ASN A 188 4.98 -49.93 5.27
C ASN A 188 3.62 -49.77 5.95
N GLY A 189 2.95 -48.64 5.84
CA GLY A 189 1.67 -48.35 6.47
C GLY A 189 1.74 -47.94 7.94
N ASN A 190 2.91 -47.86 8.52
CA ASN A 190 3.09 -47.35 9.89
C ASN A 190 2.82 -45.85 9.91
N GLN A 191 2.21 -45.37 10.97
CA GLN A 191 1.94 -43.96 11.20
C GLN A 191 2.49 -43.52 12.55
N ILE A 192 3.24 -42.43 12.55
CA ILE A 192 3.68 -41.72 13.76
C ILE A 192 2.95 -40.39 13.82
N GLN A 193 2.33 -40.07 14.96
CA GLN A 193 1.74 -38.78 15.23
C GLN A 193 2.54 -38.08 16.33
N ARG A 194 3.05 -36.91 16.03
CA ARG A 194 3.74 -36.02 16.95
C ARG A 194 2.83 -34.86 17.30
N VAL A 195 2.69 -34.56 18.56
CA VAL A 195 1.94 -33.41 19.06
C VAL A 195 2.92 -32.37 19.58
N LEU A 196 2.77 -31.18 19.10
CA LEU A 196 3.57 -30.03 19.51
C LEU A 196 2.66 -29.03 20.22
N THR A 197 2.92 -28.82 21.51
CA THR A 197 2.17 -27.89 22.36
C THR A 197 3.05 -26.68 22.68
N GLY A 198 2.60 -25.51 22.27
CA GLY A 198 3.36 -24.27 22.44
C GLY A 198 3.18 -23.64 23.81
N ILE A 199 4.29 -23.10 24.32
CA ILE A 199 4.33 -22.22 25.49
C ILE A 199 4.40 -20.79 24.96
N PRO A 200 3.60 -19.83 25.45
CA PRO A 200 3.63 -18.47 24.98
C PRO A 200 5.03 -17.85 25.09
N THR A 201 5.58 -17.41 23.97
CA THR A 201 6.90 -16.78 23.86
C THR A 201 6.83 -15.52 23.02
N TYR A 202 7.83 -14.69 23.17
CA TYR A 202 7.95 -13.37 22.57
C TYR A 202 8.03 -13.40 21.03
N VAL A 203 7.21 -12.56 20.41
CA VAL A 203 7.27 -12.23 18.99
C VAL A 203 7.26 -10.71 18.85
N GLY A 204 8.33 -10.15 18.30
CA GLY A 204 8.48 -8.72 18.06
C GLY A 204 8.75 -8.44 16.58
N GLU A 205 8.08 -7.44 16.03
CA GLU A 205 8.33 -6.93 14.69
C GLU A 205 8.25 -5.40 14.71
N THR A 206 9.27 -4.74 14.20
CA THR A 206 9.26 -3.29 14.02
C THR A 206 9.74 -2.96 12.62
N THR A 207 8.97 -2.13 11.91
CA THR A 207 9.34 -1.60 10.60
C THR A 207 9.28 -0.08 10.64
N HIS A 208 10.34 0.57 10.16
CA HIS A 208 10.43 2.02 9.97
C HIS A 208 10.62 2.30 8.50
N ASN A 209 9.79 3.16 7.92
CA ASN A 209 9.93 3.61 6.55
C ASN A 209 10.07 5.13 6.54
N THR A 210 11.06 5.62 5.82
CA THR A 210 11.28 7.06 5.59
C THR A 210 11.35 7.31 4.10
N SER A 211 10.70 8.35 3.62
CA SER A 211 10.76 8.80 2.23
C SER A 211 10.96 10.30 2.19
N LEU A 212 11.97 10.74 1.43
CA LEU A 212 12.21 12.13 1.07
C LEU A 212 11.93 12.27 -0.41
N ASN A 213 11.10 13.21 -0.77
CA ASN A 213 10.72 13.49 -2.16
C ASN A 213 11.04 14.94 -2.50
N TYR A 214 11.61 15.14 -3.67
CA TYR A 214 11.75 16.47 -4.29
C TYR A 214 11.20 16.43 -5.71
N SER A 215 10.32 17.36 -6.04
CA SER A 215 9.77 17.50 -7.38
C SER A 215 9.96 18.92 -7.91
N LEU A 216 10.29 19.03 -9.17
CA LEU A 216 10.36 20.29 -9.90
C LEU A 216 9.49 20.18 -11.15
N VAL A 217 8.46 21.00 -11.24
CA VAL A 217 7.40 20.87 -12.25
C VAL A 217 7.20 22.17 -13.03
N ASP A 218 7.33 22.09 -14.34
CA ASP A 218 6.80 23.05 -15.29
C ASP A 218 5.84 22.29 -16.22
N PRO A 219 4.51 22.39 -16.03
CA PRO A 219 3.53 21.47 -16.65
C PRO A 219 3.68 21.30 -18.16
N ASP A 220 4.12 22.35 -18.86
CA ASP A 220 4.24 22.37 -20.33
C ASP A 220 5.64 22.03 -20.84
N LYS A 221 6.63 21.91 -19.96
CA LYS A 221 8.03 21.81 -20.37
C LYS A 221 8.77 20.63 -19.80
N TYR A 222 8.73 20.43 -18.48
CA TYR A 222 9.48 19.37 -17.82
C TYR A 222 8.89 19.00 -16.48
N TYR A 223 9.19 17.77 -16.10
CA TYR A 223 8.97 17.23 -14.78
C TYR A 223 10.23 16.49 -14.31
N PHE A 224 10.71 16.85 -13.14
CA PHE A 224 11.77 16.13 -12.44
C PHE A 224 11.26 15.68 -11.08
N ASN A 225 11.59 14.44 -10.70
CA ASN A 225 11.32 13.90 -9.38
C ASN A 225 12.54 13.12 -8.89
N ALA A 226 12.88 13.32 -7.62
CA ALA A 226 13.87 12.53 -6.92
C ALA A 226 13.25 12.02 -5.62
N THR A 227 13.28 10.72 -5.40
CA THR A 227 12.75 10.09 -4.19
C THR A 227 13.83 9.22 -3.56
N LEU A 228 14.22 9.56 -2.33
CA LEU A 228 15.07 8.74 -1.49
C LEU A 228 14.20 8.02 -0.47
N ARG A 229 14.29 6.69 -0.41
CA ARG A 229 13.58 5.85 0.55
C ARG A 229 14.55 5.07 1.39
N TYR A 230 14.17 4.86 2.63
CA TYR A 230 14.88 3.97 3.53
C TYR A 230 13.88 3.16 4.34
N SER A 231 14.02 1.84 4.31
CA SER A 231 13.25 0.93 5.15
C SER A 231 14.19 0.17 6.07
N LEU A 232 13.82 0.11 7.35
CA LEU A 232 14.45 -0.69 8.37
C LEU A 232 13.41 -1.63 8.96
N THR A 233 13.66 -2.94 8.86
CA THR A 233 12.81 -3.96 9.50
C THR A 233 13.65 -4.72 10.51
N LYS A 234 13.10 -4.89 11.71
CA LYS A 234 13.64 -5.76 12.76
C LYS A 234 12.58 -6.74 13.19
N GLU A 235 12.90 -8.02 13.16
CA GLU A 235 12.04 -9.09 13.64
C GLU A 235 12.79 -9.92 14.66
N SER A 236 12.11 -10.29 15.76
CA SER A 236 12.60 -11.26 16.72
C SER A 236 11.46 -12.23 17.02
N LYS A 237 11.69 -13.50 16.74
CA LYS A 237 10.69 -14.57 16.96
C LYS A 237 11.30 -15.64 17.81
N LYS A 238 10.61 -16.00 18.89
CA LYS A 238 11.00 -17.12 19.76
C LYS A 238 9.81 -18.06 19.87
N ALA A 239 10.08 -19.35 19.84
CA ALA A 239 9.07 -20.39 20.07
C ALA A 239 9.64 -21.39 21.08
N HIS A 240 8.82 -21.75 22.04
CA HIS A 240 9.10 -22.77 23.02
C HIS A 240 7.93 -23.76 23.01
N ASN A 241 8.22 -25.02 22.76
CA ASN A 241 7.21 -26.04 22.58
C ASN A 241 7.61 -27.30 23.33
N THR A 242 6.61 -28.04 23.77
CA THR A 242 6.77 -29.41 24.20
C THR A 242 6.29 -30.35 23.10
N LEU A 243 7.12 -31.28 22.69
CA LEU A 243 6.85 -32.25 21.64
C LEU A 243 6.76 -33.63 22.25
N PHE A 244 5.77 -34.43 21.88
CA PHE A 244 5.65 -35.83 22.24
C PHE A 244 4.99 -36.66 21.14
N GLU A 245 5.33 -37.93 21.08
CA GLU A 245 4.61 -38.87 20.24
C GLU A 245 3.31 -39.31 20.93
N LYS A 246 2.22 -39.40 20.16
CA LYS A 246 0.93 -39.80 20.70
C LYS A 246 0.92 -41.25 21.27
N SER A 247 1.85 -42.08 20.78
CA SER A 247 2.06 -43.46 21.26
C SER A 247 2.80 -43.56 22.59
N THR A 248 3.62 -42.53 22.90
CA THR A 248 4.48 -42.47 24.11
C THR A 248 4.43 -41.07 24.72
N PRO A 249 3.26 -40.64 25.22
CA PRO A 249 3.04 -39.26 25.64
C PRO A 249 3.85 -38.85 26.89
N GLU A 250 4.42 -39.81 27.61
CA GLU A 250 5.31 -39.57 28.75
C GLU A 250 6.71 -39.10 28.37
N ARG A 251 7.13 -39.34 27.13
CA ARG A 251 8.42 -38.83 26.59
C ARG A 251 8.23 -37.42 26.04
N LEU A 252 8.72 -36.48 26.79
CA LEU A 252 8.60 -35.07 26.43
C LEU A 252 9.93 -34.50 25.90
N THR A 253 9.91 -33.98 24.72
CA THR A 253 11.04 -33.24 24.13
C THR A 253 10.78 -31.75 24.24
N ASP A 254 11.69 -31.00 24.86
CA ASP A 254 11.68 -29.55 24.89
C ASP A 254 12.24 -29.04 23.59
N VAL A 255 11.45 -28.26 22.83
CA VAL A 255 11.82 -27.71 21.53
C VAL A 255 11.85 -26.20 21.61
N ARG A 256 13.02 -25.62 21.40
CA ARG A 256 13.18 -24.16 21.32
C ARG A 256 13.68 -23.78 19.96
N SER A 257 13.03 -22.80 19.38
CA SER A 257 13.45 -22.23 18.11
C SER A 257 13.24 -20.73 18.10
N GLY A 258 13.97 -20.07 17.25
CA GLY A 258 13.81 -18.62 17.09
C GLY A 258 14.88 -18.03 16.21
N GLY A 259 14.90 -16.72 16.18
CA GLY A 259 15.91 -15.97 15.48
C GLY A 259 15.56 -14.50 15.39
N GLU A 260 16.52 -13.75 14.95
CA GLU A 260 16.41 -12.33 14.70
C GLU A 260 16.68 -12.06 13.23
N ASN A 261 15.99 -11.09 12.67
CA ASN A 261 16.18 -10.64 11.30
C ASN A 261 16.23 -9.11 11.29
N THR A 262 17.31 -8.56 10.75
CA THR A 262 17.45 -7.13 10.54
C THR A 262 17.69 -6.86 9.07
N SER A 263 16.87 -5.99 8.46
CA SER A 263 16.98 -5.65 7.05
C SER A 263 17.01 -4.14 6.87
N HIS A 264 17.99 -3.66 6.09
CA HIS A 264 18.18 -2.27 5.69
C HIS A 264 17.99 -2.15 4.18
N LEU A 265 17.13 -1.24 3.75
CA LEU A 265 16.72 -1.10 2.34
C LEU A 265 16.71 0.36 1.89
N PRO A 266 17.86 1.00 1.69
CA PRO A 266 17.92 2.30 1.01
C PRO A 266 17.65 2.15 -0.49
N SER A 267 16.92 3.11 -1.06
CA SER A 267 16.70 3.21 -2.50
C SER A 267 16.60 4.66 -2.95
N LEU A 268 17.08 4.93 -4.16
CA LEU A 268 16.99 6.22 -4.83
C LEU A 268 16.27 6.03 -6.17
N ASP A 269 15.27 6.84 -6.41
CA ASP A 269 14.49 6.86 -7.65
C ASP A 269 14.57 8.27 -8.24
N LEU A 270 15.08 8.37 -9.47
CA LEU A 270 15.21 9.61 -10.21
C LEU A 270 14.39 9.51 -11.48
N TYR A 271 13.46 10.40 -11.66
CA TYR A 271 12.61 10.50 -12.84
C TYR A 271 12.71 11.87 -13.48
N TYR A 272 12.90 11.89 -14.79
CA TYR A 272 12.91 13.10 -15.57
C TYR A 272 12.06 12.94 -16.83
N MET A 273 11.21 13.93 -17.09
CA MET A 273 10.42 14.00 -18.31
C MET A 273 10.54 15.39 -18.91
N ARG A 274 10.71 15.48 -20.22
CA ARG A 274 10.73 16.73 -20.96
C ARG A 274 9.80 16.68 -22.16
N THR A 275 8.92 17.66 -22.24
CA THR A 275 8.10 17.90 -23.43
C THR A 275 8.91 18.72 -24.44
N LEU A 276 8.99 18.21 -25.65
CA LEU A 276 9.66 18.85 -26.77
C LEU A 276 8.62 19.45 -27.74
N LYS A 277 9.08 20.19 -28.74
CA LYS A 277 8.21 20.70 -29.82
C LYS A 277 7.55 19.53 -30.56
N ASN A 278 6.46 19.83 -31.30
CA ASN A 278 5.76 18.89 -32.16
C ASN A 278 5.23 17.64 -31.41
N LYS A 279 4.67 17.84 -30.20
CA LYS A 279 4.02 16.77 -29.39
C LYS A 279 4.95 15.56 -29.11
N GLN A 280 6.21 15.83 -28.83
CA GLN A 280 7.21 14.82 -28.47
C GLN A 280 7.49 14.86 -26.97
N THR A 281 7.83 13.73 -26.38
CA THR A 281 8.22 13.61 -24.97
C THR A 281 9.42 12.69 -24.85
N ILE A 282 10.38 13.06 -24.02
CA ILE A 282 11.47 12.19 -23.57
C ILE A 282 11.29 11.96 -22.07
N THR A 283 11.39 10.69 -21.67
CA THR A 283 11.37 10.28 -20.28
C THR A 283 12.63 9.50 -19.96
N ALA A 284 13.24 9.77 -18.82
CA ALA A 284 14.34 9.00 -18.27
C ALA A 284 14.02 8.62 -16.83
N ASN A 285 14.30 7.38 -16.47
CA ASN A 285 14.13 6.86 -15.12
C ASN A 285 15.37 6.08 -14.68
N VAL A 286 15.86 6.32 -13.46
CA VAL A 286 16.98 5.59 -12.86
C VAL A 286 16.61 5.22 -11.44
N VAL A 287 16.66 3.92 -11.14
CA VAL A 287 16.39 3.39 -9.80
C VAL A 287 17.58 2.61 -9.29
N GLY A 288 18.12 3.03 -8.15
CA GLY A 288 19.14 2.31 -7.40
C GLY A 288 18.58 1.78 -6.10
N THR A 289 18.84 0.50 -5.79
CA THR A 289 18.40 -0.14 -4.54
C THR A 289 19.55 -0.92 -3.94
N TYR A 290 19.73 -0.79 -2.62
CA TYR A 290 20.60 -1.64 -1.84
C TYR A 290 19.79 -2.36 -0.77
N ILE A 291 20.07 -3.64 -0.58
CA ILE A 291 19.46 -4.47 0.46
C ILE A 291 20.60 -5.07 1.26
N ASN A 292 20.54 -4.91 2.57
CA ASN A 292 21.39 -5.62 3.51
C ASN A 292 20.50 -6.32 4.53
N THR A 293 20.65 -7.63 4.65
CA THR A 293 19.87 -8.46 5.56
C THR A 293 20.80 -9.34 6.37
N ASP A 294 20.64 -9.30 7.68
CA ASP A 294 21.31 -10.17 8.63
C ASP A 294 20.24 -10.96 9.38
N MET A 295 20.34 -12.29 9.32
CA MET A 295 19.41 -13.20 9.95
C MET A 295 20.14 -14.31 10.66
N ASP A 296 19.82 -14.52 11.92
CA ASP A 296 20.20 -15.69 12.69
C ASP A 296 18.97 -16.55 12.99
N ARG A 297 19.17 -17.84 13.11
CA ARG A 297 18.18 -18.81 13.52
C ARG A 297 18.81 -19.86 14.39
N PHE A 298 18.11 -20.26 15.44
CA PHE A 298 18.47 -21.39 16.26
C PHE A 298 17.31 -22.38 16.37
N TYR A 299 17.66 -23.65 16.55
CA TYR A 299 16.71 -24.73 16.80
C TYR A 299 17.37 -25.74 17.72
N THR A 300 16.76 -26.03 18.88
CA THR A 300 17.26 -27.01 19.84
C THR A 300 16.15 -27.97 20.23
N GLU A 301 16.50 -29.28 20.33
CA GLU A 301 15.66 -30.31 20.93
C GLU A 301 16.40 -30.92 22.10
N THR A 302 15.74 -31.03 23.25
CA THR A 302 16.30 -31.59 24.47
C THR A 302 15.29 -32.56 25.09
N GLU A 303 15.72 -33.78 25.41
CA GLU A 303 14.94 -34.81 26.10
C GLU A 303 15.72 -35.32 27.29
N ASP A 304 15.14 -35.38 28.47
CA ASP A 304 15.76 -35.83 29.72
C ASP A 304 17.11 -35.17 30.01
N GLY A 305 17.26 -33.91 29.65
CA GLY A 305 18.51 -33.12 29.80
C GLY A 305 19.59 -33.47 28.80
N GLN A 306 19.32 -34.31 27.80
CA GLN A 306 20.23 -34.59 26.69
C GLN A 306 19.79 -33.79 25.45
N THR A 307 20.75 -33.16 24.80
CA THR A 307 20.51 -32.44 23.55
C THR A 307 20.46 -33.44 22.39
N LEU A 308 19.28 -33.53 21.74
CA LEU A 308 19.07 -34.37 20.57
C LEU A 308 19.42 -33.64 19.26
N SER A 309 19.18 -32.33 19.22
CA SER A 309 19.49 -31.48 18.08
C SER A 309 19.84 -30.08 18.59
N ASP A 310 20.89 -29.51 18.00
CA ASP A 310 21.30 -28.13 18.23
C ASP A 310 21.78 -27.56 16.91
N VAL A 311 20.98 -26.68 16.33
CA VAL A 311 21.25 -26.08 15.01
C VAL A 311 21.24 -24.58 15.15
N LEU A 312 22.36 -23.97 14.76
CA LEU A 312 22.49 -22.54 14.62
C LEU A 312 22.75 -22.22 13.15
N SER A 313 22.06 -21.24 12.60
CA SER A 313 22.23 -20.81 11.23
C SER A 313 22.30 -19.29 11.16
N TYR A 314 23.26 -18.78 10.45
CA TYR A 314 23.42 -17.35 10.18
C TYR A 314 23.46 -17.09 8.68
N VAL A 315 22.70 -16.06 8.26
CA VAL A 315 22.64 -15.62 6.86
C VAL A 315 22.86 -14.13 6.80
N ALA A 316 23.93 -13.71 6.11
CA ALA A 316 24.14 -12.32 5.72
C ALA A 316 23.97 -12.17 4.22
N GLY A 317 23.06 -11.31 3.79
CA GLY A 317 22.75 -11.08 2.39
C GLY A 317 22.91 -9.62 1.99
N LYS A 318 23.62 -9.36 0.90
CA LYS A 318 23.75 -8.04 0.30
C LYS A 318 23.32 -8.08 -1.16
N LYS A 319 22.46 -7.16 -1.57
CA LYS A 319 22.03 -7.05 -2.96
C LYS A 319 22.08 -5.59 -3.40
N TYR A 320 22.70 -5.36 -4.54
CA TYR A 320 22.68 -4.08 -5.24
C TYR A 320 21.87 -4.24 -6.53
N SER A 321 21.02 -3.27 -6.83
CA SER A 321 20.25 -3.28 -8.09
C SER A 321 20.27 -1.88 -8.69
N LEU A 322 20.48 -1.82 -9.99
CA LEU A 322 20.40 -0.60 -10.78
C LEU A 322 19.51 -0.84 -11.99
N ILE A 323 18.52 0.03 -12.16
CA ILE A 323 17.62 0.03 -13.33
C ILE A 323 17.73 1.39 -14.00
N GLY A 324 17.96 1.40 -15.30
CA GLY A 324 17.92 2.60 -16.13
C GLY A 324 16.93 2.42 -17.27
N GLU A 325 16.09 3.40 -17.52
CA GLU A 325 15.09 3.36 -18.59
C GLU A 325 15.03 4.71 -19.30
N GLY A 326 14.95 4.69 -20.64
CA GLY A 326 14.73 5.86 -21.47
C GLY A 326 13.60 5.59 -22.44
N ILE A 327 12.63 6.52 -22.54
CA ILE A 327 11.47 6.41 -23.42
C ILE A 327 11.35 7.68 -24.25
N TYR A 328 11.15 7.51 -25.55
CA TYR A 328 10.76 8.57 -26.47
C TYR A 328 9.35 8.32 -26.98
N GLU A 329 8.52 9.35 -26.92
CA GLU A 329 7.15 9.29 -27.43
C GLU A 329 6.89 10.45 -28.39
N LYS A 330 6.12 10.16 -29.45
CA LYS A 330 5.62 11.17 -30.39
C LYS A 330 4.16 10.93 -30.71
N MET A 331 3.35 11.96 -30.54
CA MET A 331 1.93 11.95 -30.94
C MET A 331 1.80 12.46 -32.35
N PHE A 332 1.09 11.69 -33.19
CA PHE A 332 0.65 12.04 -34.55
C PHE A 332 -0.85 12.22 -34.55
N GLU A 333 -1.42 12.72 -35.62
CA GLU A 333 -2.88 12.81 -35.78
C GLU A 333 -3.53 11.43 -35.84
N ALA A 334 -2.86 10.46 -36.44
CA ALA A 334 -3.34 9.09 -36.62
C ALA A 334 -2.96 8.13 -35.50
N GLY A 335 -2.16 8.55 -34.48
CA GLY A 335 -1.76 7.65 -33.42
C GLY A 335 -0.52 8.12 -32.63
N ARG A 336 0.03 7.22 -31.80
CA ARG A 336 1.18 7.46 -30.95
C ARG A 336 2.30 6.46 -31.26
N LEU A 337 3.50 6.95 -31.44
CA LEU A 337 4.72 6.14 -31.46
C LEU A 337 5.40 6.26 -30.09
N SER A 338 5.70 5.11 -29.47
CA SER A 338 6.51 5.03 -28.26
C SER A 338 7.66 4.04 -28.50
N SER A 339 8.88 4.45 -28.16
CA SER A 339 10.09 3.63 -28.25
C SER A 339 10.93 3.83 -27.01
N GLY A 340 11.50 2.79 -26.46
CA GLY A 340 12.28 2.89 -25.24
C GLY A 340 13.34 1.80 -25.12
N ILE A 341 14.29 2.05 -24.23
CA ILE A 341 15.31 1.11 -23.81
C ILE A 341 15.30 1.02 -22.30
N LYS A 342 15.44 -0.21 -21.81
CA LYS A 342 15.56 -0.51 -20.36
C LYS A 342 16.74 -1.43 -20.13
N HIS A 343 17.55 -1.09 -19.15
CA HIS A 343 18.62 -1.94 -18.64
C HIS A 343 18.38 -2.20 -17.15
N SER A 344 18.57 -3.44 -16.72
CA SER A 344 18.47 -3.85 -15.32
C SER A 344 19.66 -4.74 -14.98
N GLN A 345 20.36 -4.38 -13.91
CA GLN A 345 21.52 -5.11 -13.40
C GLN A 345 21.35 -5.31 -11.90
N ALA A 346 21.66 -6.51 -11.42
CA ALA A 346 21.69 -6.81 -10.00
C ALA A 346 22.91 -7.65 -9.64
N TRP A 347 23.47 -7.40 -8.46
CA TRP A 347 24.56 -8.16 -7.85
C TRP A 347 24.11 -8.63 -6.48
N THR A 348 24.38 -9.88 -6.17
CA THR A 348 24.01 -10.48 -4.88
C THR A 348 25.22 -11.17 -4.29
N ASP A 349 25.45 -10.94 -3.00
CA ASP A 349 26.45 -11.60 -2.19
C ASP A 349 25.79 -12.14 -0.93
N ASN A 350 25.83 -13.45 -0.73
CA ASN A 350 25.21 -14.12 0.40
C ASN A 350 26.25 -15.01 1.10
N THR A 351 26.32 -14.87 2.40
CA THR A 351 27.13 -15.72 3.29
C THR A 351 26.20 -16.56 4.15
N TYR A 352 26.45 -17.85 4.20
CA TYR A 352 25.73 -18.82 5.01
C TYR A 352 26.75 -19.52 5.93
N THR A 353 26.42 -19.53 7.24
CA THR A 353 27.17 -20.28 8.26
C THR A 353 26.16 -21.01 9.15
N GLY A 354 26.48 -22.27 9.47
CA GLY A 354 25.64 -23.09 10.34
C GLY A 354 26.39 -24.30 10.85
#